data_949c85a49acdfff53b1105217037c82b
#
_entry.id   949c85a49acdfff53b1105217037c82b
#
_cell.length_a   1.000
_cell.length_b   1.000
_cell.length_c   1.000
_cell.angle_alpha   90.00
_cell.angle_beta   90.00
_cell.angle_gamma   90.00
#
_symmetry.space_group_name_H-M   'P 1'
#
loop_
_entity.id
_entity.type
_entity.pdbx_description
1 polymer ?
#
loop_
_entity_poly.entity_id
_entity_poly.type
_entity_poly.pdbx_seq_one_letter_code
_entity_poly.pdbx_strand_id
1 'polypeptide(L)'
;MQKNIWIAAKYLRLSIEDGDKAESESIVNQSILIDNYMKSTSDITIVETFKDDGFSGTDFKRPGFQAMLKAIENKEINCIIVKDLSRFGREHIDVDRYIQKVFPQLGVRFIAINDNYDSETANITDTHLVLPVKSFVNDTYCRQNSQKVRSHLSAKRNIGEYVGNYVSYGYKKCDADKSQIEIDPVAAKHVRDIFTWKMEGMSNQLIADKLNELGVLAPADYKRATGVNFKSSFQTHLTSRWSAVAIIRILKNPIYYGVLQQGKSQRINYKVKVQRALPKEEWVIFENHHEGIVTKEEYETVQMLLAKDTRIAPGENRLYLFGGLLSCGDCGSSKVFKIVAGR
;
A
#
# COMPACT_ATOMS: atom_id res chain seq x y z
N MET A 1 3.64 37.90 -39.99
CA MET A 1 3.44 37.24 -38.69
C MET A 1 4.48 36.12 -38.62
N GLN A 2 5.45 36.19 -37.71
CA GLN A 2 6.35 35.06 -37.44
C GLN A 2 5.50 33.93 -36.88
N LYS A 3 5.49 32.77 -37.55
CA LYS A 3 4.87 31.54 -36.96
C LYS A 3 5.70 31.20 -35.73
N ASN A 4 5.08 31.28 -34.54
CA ASN A 4 5.70 30.77 -33.34
C ASN A 4 5.86 29.25 -33.50
N ILE A 5 7.09 28.80 -33.53
CA ILE A 5 7.38 27.35 -33.50
C ILE A 5 7.28 26.88 -32.05
N TRP A 6 6.36 25.95 -31.80
CA TRP A 6 6.18 25.38 -30.48
C TRP A 6 7.09 24.18 -30.29
N ILE A 7 7.93 24.22 -29.25
CA ILE A 7 8.80 23.11 -28.82
C ILE A 7 8.06 22.33 -27.80
N ALA A 8 7.54 21.15 -28.18
CA ALA A 8 6.61 20.40 -27.41
C ALA A 8 7.23 19.18 -26.71
N ALA A 9 6.66 18.85 -25.54
CA ALA A 9 6.86 17.56 -24.91
C ALA A 9 5.54 16.80 -24.77
N LYS A 10 5.60 15.47 -24.91
CA LYS A 10 4.51 14.57 -24.53
C LYS A 10 4.57 14.33 -23.03
N TYR A 11 3.43 14.38 -22.37
CA TYR A 11 3.32 13.90 -21.00
C TYR A 11 2.36 12.71 -20.93
N LEU A 12 2.89 11.57 -20.51
CA LEU A 12 2.20 10.28 -20.47
C LEU A 12 2.10 9.78 -19.03
N ARG A 13 0.90 9.34 -18.60
CA ARG A 13 0.71 8.82 -17.24
C ARG A 13 -0.18 7.60 -17.21
N LEU A 14 0.22 6.64 -16.37
CA LEU A 14 -0.59 5.47 -16.03
C LEU A 14 -0.68 5.30 -14.52
N SER A 15 -1.85 4.90 -14.01
CA SER A 15 -2.05 4.60 -12.60
C SER A 15 -1.85 3.11 -12.32
N ILE A 16 -1.40 2.74 -11.11
CA ILE A 16 -1.31 1.35 -10.62
C ILE A 16 -2.66 0.60 -10.69
N GLU A 17 -3.77 1.34 -10.71
CA GLU A 17 -5.12 0.77 -10.72
C GLU A 17 -5.53 0.15 -12.05
N ASP A 18 -4.78 0.42 -13.12
CA ASP A 18 -5.13 0.00 -14.49
C ASP A 18 -4.57 -1.40 -14.88
N GLY A 19 -3.89 -2.12 -13.96
CA GLY A 19 -3.48 -3.55 -14.09
C GLY A 19 -2.11 -3.84 -14.74
N ASP A 20 -1.44 -4.89 -14.26
CA ASP A 20 0.00 -5.17 -14.54
C ASP A 20 0.39 -5.53 -16.00
N LYS A 21 -0.56 -5.89 -16.89
CA LYS A 21 -0.26 -6.28 -18.29
C LYS A 21 -0.74 -5.29 -19.34
N ALA A 22 -1.73 -4.47 -19.02
CA ALA A 22 -2.25 -3.43 -19.91
C ALA A 22 -1.41 -2.12 -19.86
N GLU A 23 -0.47 -2.02 -18.94
CA GLU A 23 0.23 -0.79 -18.60
C GLU A 23 1.15 -0.29 -19.72
N SER A 24 2.03 -1.13 -20.23
CA SER A 24 2.95 -0.72 -21.31
C SER A 24 2.20 -0.39 -22.61
N GLU A 25 1.15 -1.14 -22.93
CA GLU A 25 0.30 -0.88 -24.10
C GLU A 25 -0.47 0.44 -23.98
N SER A 26 -0.95 0.79 -22.78
CA SER A 26 -1.69 2.05 -22.57
C SER A 26 -0.80 3.30 -22.71
N ILE A 27 0.46 3.27 -22.23
CA ILE A 27 1.43 4.36 -22.44
C ILE A 27 1.81 4.48 -23.92
N VAL A 28 2.04 3.34 -24.58
CA VAL A 28 2.32 3.28 -26.01
C VAL A 28 1.14 3.86 -26.82
N ASN A 29 -0.08 3.44 -26.49
CA ASN A 29 -1.28 3.94 -27.16
C ASN A 29 -1.50 5.46 -26.96
N GLN A 30 -1.18 6.01 -25.77
CA GLN A 30 -1.18 7.46 -25.56
C GLN A 30 -0.17 8.15 -26.45
N SER A 31 1.04 7.62 -26.58
CA SER A 31 2.07 8.18 -27.44
C SER A 31 1.65 8.15 -28.92
N ILE A 32 1.14 7.01 -29.41
CA ILE A 32 0.66 6.86 -30.79
C ILE A 32 -0.47 7.87 -31.11
N LEU A 33 -1.40 8.06 -30.15
CA LEU A 33 -2.48 9.04 -30.34
C LEU A 33 -1.93 10.46 -30.51
N ILE A 34 -0.95 10.85 -29.67
CA ILE A 34 -0.31 12.15 -29.78
C ILE A 34 0.47 12.27 -31.10
N ASP A 35 1.20 11.23 -31.51
CA ASP A 35 1.94 11.23 -32.78
C ASP A 35 1.00 11.35 -34.00
N ASN A 36 -0.16 10.72 -33.95
CA ASN A 36 -1.16 10.85 -35.01
C ASN A 36 -1.77 12.26 -35.05
N TYR A 37 -2.04 12.87 -33.91
CA TYR A 37 -2.49 14.26 -33.84
C TYR A 37 -1.46 15.21 -34.44
N MET A 38 -0.18 14.98 -34.17
CA MET A 38 0.91 15.79 -34.69
C MET A 38 1.07 15.76 -36.21
N LYS A 39 0.63 14.69 -36.88
CA LYS A 39 0.66 14.60 -38.36
C LYS A 39 -0.18 15.70 -39.03
N SER A 40 -1.19 16.21 -38.33
CA SER A 40 -2.08 17.28 -38.81
C SER A 40 -1.60 18.70 -38.40
N THR A 41 -0.52 18.79 -37.60
CA THR A 41 -0.08 20.06 -37.01
C THR A 41 1.34 20.35 -37.44
N SER A 42 1.54 21.52 -38.14
CA SER A 42 2.82 21.87 -38.73
C SER A 42 3.66 22.90 -37.96
N ASP A 43 3.09 23.45 -36.88
CA ASP A 43 3.67 24.52 -36.06
C ASP A 43 4.26 24.01 -34.73
N ILE A 44 4.22 22.70 -34.48
CA ILE A 44 4.66 22.06 -33.24
C ILE A 44 5.73 21.01 -33.55
N THR A 45 6.83 21.01 -32.78
CA THR A 45 7.88 19.98 -32.85
C THR A 45 8.03 19.31 -31.50
N ILE A 46 7.88 17.98 -31.46
CA ILE A 46 8.10 17.20 -30.24
C ILE A 46 9.58 16.91 -30.05
N VAL A 47 10.13 17.34 -28.92
CA VAL A 47 11.55 17.11 -28.58
C VAL A 47 11.75 16.12 -27.45
N GLU A 48 10.75 15.93 -26.57
CA GLU A 48 10.91 15.10 -25.40
C GLU A 48 9.60 14.39 -25.00
N THR A 49 9.73 13.33 -24.20
CA THR A 49 8.60 12.58 -23.65
C THR A 49 8.82 12.31 -22.17
N PHE A 50 7.99 12.87 -21.31
CA PHE A 50 7.96 12.61 -19.88
C PHE A 50 6.93 11.54 -19.54
N LYS A 51 7.31 10.60 -18.67
CA LYS A 51 6.47 9.44 -18.30
C LYS A 51 6.39 9.30 -16.80
N ASP A 52 5.18 9.07 -16.30
CA ASP A 52 4.91 8.66 -14.91
C ASP A 52 4.09 7.37 -14.93
N ASP A 53 4.78 6.24 -14.83
CA ASP A 53 4.18 4.90 -14.75
C ASP A 53 3.98 4.49 -13.30
N GLY A 54 2.78 3.98 -12.97
CA GLY A 54 2.45 3.56 -11.61
C GLY A 54 2.18 4.71 -10.62
N PHE A 55 1.99 5.94 -11.10
CA PHE A 55 1.71 7.10 -10.25
C PHE A 55 0.26 7.55 -10.33
N SER A 56 -0.35 7.86 -9.16
CA SER A 56 -1.70 8.43 -9.09
C SER A 56 -1.73 9.83 -9.69
N GLY A 57 -2.85 10.19 -10.32
CA GLY A 57 -3.10 11.55 -10.80
C GLY A 57 -3.48 12.56 -9.73
N THR A 58 -3.51 12.18 -8.45
CA THR A 58 -3.98 13.01 -7.34
C THR A 58 -2.92 13.92 -6.72
N ASP A 59 -1.64 13.76 -7.07
CA ASP A 59 -0.58 14.67 -6.66
C ASP A 59 0.35 14.99 -7.84
N PHE A 60 1.07 16.11 -7.77
CA PHE A 60 1.99 16.59 -8.79
C PHE A 60 3.48 16.42 -8.42
N LYS A 61 3.78 15.66 -7.35
CA LYS A 61 5.17 15.34 -6.94
C LYS A 61 5.79 14.17 -7.73
N ARG A 62 5.18 13.81 -8.83
CA ARG A 62 5.62 12.71 -9.71
C ARG A 62 6.93 13.07 -10.41
N PRO A 63 7.91 12.12 -10.53
CA PRO A 63 9.23 12.40 -11.10
C PRO A 63 9.18 12.96 -12.53
N GLY A 64 8.39 12.32 -13.42
CA GLY A 64 8.24 12.78 -14.80
C GLY A 64 7.58 14.16 -14.90
N PHE A 65 6.59 14.44 -14.06
CA PHE A 65 5.96 15.76 -13.99
C PHE A 65 6.94 16.83 -13.51
N GLN A 66 7.73 16.54 -12.47
CA GLN A 66 8.74 17.48 -11.97
C GLN A 66 9.86 17.73 -12.98
N ALA A 67 10.28 16.69 -13.72
CA ALA A 67 11.25 16.85 -14.81
C ALA A 67 10.70 17.75 -15.93
N MET A 68 9.43 17.55 -16.32
CA MET A 68 8.73 18.39 -17.29
C MET A 68 8.69 19.86 -16.84
N LEU A 69 8.36 20.14 -15.57
CA LEU A 69 8.35 21.51 -15.05
C LEU A 69 9.73 22.16 -15.13
N LYS A 70 10.79 21.43 -14.79
CA LYS A 70 12.17 21.93 -14.92
C LYS A 70 12.54 22.25 -16.37
N ALA A 71 12.15 21.41 -17.31
CA ALA A 71 12.38 21.66 -18.74
C ALA A 71 11.64 22.93 -19.21
N ILE A 72 10.44 23.21 -18.68
CA ILE A 72 9.71 24.46 -18.92
C ILE A 72 10.46 25.67 -18.32
N GLU A 73 10.88 25.57 -17.06
CA GLU A 73 11.61 26.63 -16.36
C GLU A 73 12.94 26.96 -17.07
N ASN A 74 13.61 25.93 -17.59
CA ASN A 74 14.83 26.07 -18.40
C ASN A 74 14.58 26.59 -19.83
N LYS A 75 13.30 26.76 -20.23
CA LYS A 75 12.88 27.13 -21.60
C LYS A 75 13.31 26.14 -22.69
N GLU A 76 13.49 24.87 -22.33
CA GLU A 76 13.79 23.78 -23.26
C GLU A 76 12.50 23.35 -24.02
N ILE A 77 11.34 23.49 -23.38
CA ILE A 77 10.03 23.27 -23.98
C ILE A 77 9.07 24.42 -23.64
N ASN A 78 8.16 24.73 -24.55
CA ASN A 78 7.11 25.73 -24.40
C ASN A 78 5.72 25.23 -24.79
N CYS A 79 5.57 23.91 -25.00
CA CYS A 79 4.29 23.28 -25.29
C CYS A 79 4.20 21.91 -24.59
N ILE A 80 3.05 21.61 -24.02
CA ILE A 80 2.77 20.31 -23.40
C ILE A 80 1.57 19.68 -24.09
N ILE A 81 1.71 18.40 -24.46
CA ILE A 81 0.64 17.65 -25.12
C ILE A 81 0.32 16.42 -24.28
N VAL A 82 -0.97 16.27 -23.91
CA VAL A 82 -1.50 15.12 -23.20
C VAL A 82 -2.65 14.48 -23.96
N LYS A 83 -2.91 13.22 -23.71
CA LYS A 83 -4.09 12.55 -24.27
C LYS A 83 -5.38 13.22 -23.81
N ASP A 84 -5.52 13.42 -22.51
CA ASP A 84 -6.67 14.03 -21.86
C ASP A 84 -6.27 14.65 -20.50
N LEU A 85 -7.17 15.48 -19.93
CA LEU A 85 -6.94 16.15 -18.66
C LEU A 85 -6.72 15.17 -17.50
N SER A 86 -7.33 13.98 -17.53
CA SER A 86 -7.17 12.99 -16.47
C SER A 86 -5.73 12.44 -16.42
N ARG A 87 -5.01 12.43 -17.56
CA ARG A 87 -3.59 12.05 -17.62
C ARG A 87 -2.69 13.16 -17.05
N PHE A 88 -3.05 14.41 -17.25
CA PHE A 88 -2.35 15.53 -16.64
C PHE A 88 -2.52 15.55 -15.13
N GLY A 89 -3.78 15.50 -14.62
CA GLY A 89 -4.09 15.45 -13.19
C GLY A 89 -5.54 15.07 -12.93
N ARG A 90 -5.81 14.56 -11.71
CA ARG A 90 -7.16 14.25 -11.23
C ARG A 90 -7.63 15.22 -10.14
N GLU A 91 -6.73 16.05 -9.60
CA GLU A 91 -7.08 17.11 -8.65
C GLU A 91 -7.41 18.38 -9.43
N HIS A 92 -8.70 18.72 -9.49
CA HIS A 92 -9.18 19.81 -10.34
C HIS A 92 -8.56 21.17 -9.97
N ILE A 93 -8.35 21.45 -8.67
CA ILE A 93 -7.79 22.73 -8.21
C ILE A 93 -6.36 22.92 -8.74
N ASP A 94 -5.54 21.87 -8.68
CA ASP A 94 -4.17 21.94 -9.16
C ASP A 94 -4.10 21.95 -10.69
N VAL A 95 -4.94 21.18 -11.39
CA VAL A 95 -5.06 21.20 -12.85
C VAL A 95 -5.39 22.61 -13.32
N ASP A 96 -6.43 23.22 -12.75
CA ASP A 96 -6.86 24.58 -13.09
C ASP A 96 -5.76 25.62 -12.77
N ARG A 97 -5.07 25.47 -11.63
CA ARG A 97 -3.93 26.33 -11.28
C ARG A 97 -2.83 26.29 -12.33
N TYR A 98 -2.43 25.10 -12.80
CA TYR A 98 -1.39 24.99 -13.81
C TYR A 98 -1.86 25.56 -15.14
N ILE A 99 -3.04 25.22 -15.62
CA ILE A 99 -3.52 25.61 -16.94
C ILE A 99 -3.90 27.09 -17.01
N GLN A 100 -4.51 27.62 -15.94
CA GLN A 100 -5.01 29.02 -15.95
C GLN A 100 -4.00 30.05 -15.42
N LYS A 101 -3.00 29.62 -14.63
CA LYS A 101 -2.03 30.56 -14.02
C LYS A 101 -0.59 30.25 -14.39
N VAL A 102 -0.10 29.05 -14.09
CA VAL A 102 1.32 28.74 -14.20
C VAL A 102 1.78 28.71 -15.65
N PHE A 103 1.09 27.97 -16.52
CA PHE A 103 1.47 27.85 -17.91
C PHE A 103 1.35 29.17 -18.70
N PRO A 104 0.29 29.96 -18.57
CA PRO A 104 0.22 31.28 -19.19
C PRO A 104 1.34 32.22 -18.73
N GLN A 105 1.69 32.22 -17.42
CA GLN A 105 2.80 33.03 -16.90
C GLN A 105 4.16 32.65 -17.49
N LEU A 106 4.34 31.35 -17.80
CA LEU A 106 5.57 30.83 -18.39
C LEU A 106 5.54 30.81 -19.92
N GLY A 107 4.46 31.27 -20.55
CA GLY A 107 4.29 31.25 -22.00
C GLY A 107 4.19 29.84 -22.59
N VAL A 108 3.62 28.91 -21.85
CA VAL A 108 3.50 27.51 -22.24
C VAL A 108 2.10 27.21 -22.81
N ARG A 109 2.07 26.69 -24.05
CA ARG A 109 0.85 26.14 -24.67
C ARG A 109 0.52 24.78 -24.09
N PHE A 110 -0.74 24.52 -23.76
CA PHE A 110 -1.22 23.24 -23.23
C PHE A 110 -2.31 22.66 -24.12
N ILE A 111 -2.13 21.40 -24.55
CA ILE A 111 -3.05 20.70 -25.46
C ILE A 111 -3.49 19.39 -24.81
N ALA A 112 -4.83 19.21 -24.68
CA ALA A 112 -5.47 17.95 -24.26
C ALA A 112 -6.35 17.42 -25.39
N ILE A 113 -5.88 16.40 -26.11
CA ILE A 113 -6.43 15.99 -27.42
C ILE A 113 -7.87 15.53 -27.29
N ASN A 114 -8.14 14.54 -26.42
CA ASN A 114 -9.50 13.97 -26.27
C ASN A 114 -10.50 14.95 -25.65
N ASP A 115 -9.99 15.97 -24.94
CA ASP A 115 -10.83 17.02 -24.37
C ASP A 115 -11.09 18.16 -25.35
N ASN A 116 -10.51 18.10 -26.56
CA ASN A 116 -10.54 19.18 -27.56
C ASN A 116 -10.16 20.54 -26.95
N TYR A 117 -9.13 20.54 -26.10
CA TYR A 117 -8.65 21.76 -25.44
C TYR A 117 -7.24 22.10 -25.90
N ASP A 118 -7.06 23.34 -26.33
CA ASP A 118 -5.80 23.93 -26.72
C ASP A 118 -5.78 25.37 -26.20
N SER A 119 -4.84 25.68 -25.30
CA SER A 119 -4.77 26.97 -24.64
C SER A 119 -4.50 28.14 -25.56
N GLU A 120 -3.96 27.90 -26.77
CA GLU A 120 -3.70 28.97 -27.80
C GLU A 120 -4.97 29.37 -28.51
N THR A 121 -5.89 28.41 -28.76
CA THR A 121 -7.12 28.62 -29.50
C THR A 121 -8.37 28.70 -28.63
N ALA A 122 -8.24 28.31 -27.35
CA ALA A 122 -9.36 28.29 -26.41
C ALA A 122 -9.88 29.70 -26.13
N ASN A 123 -11.19 29.84 -26.18
CA ASN A 123 -11.84 31.09 -25.79
C ASN A 123 -12.02 31.18 -24.26
N ILE A 124 -12.48 32.34 -23.79
CA ILE A 124 -12.70 32.61 -22.35
C ILE A 124 -13.66 31.56 -21.74
N THR A 125 -14.71 31.19 -22.47
CA THR A 125 -15.70 30.20 -22.01
C THR A 125 -15.06 28.82 -21.88
N ASP A 126 -14.23 28.40 -22.82
CA ASP A 126 -13.56 27.10 -22.76
C ASP A 126 -12.62 27.01 -21.56
N THR A 127 -11.85 28.04 -21.34
CA THR A 127 -10.86 28.07 -20.25
C THR A 127 -11.49 28.24 -18.86
N HIS A 128 -12.48 29.12 -18.73
CA HIS A 128 -13.05 29.45 -17.41
C HIS A 128 -14.31 28.68 -17.03
N LEU A 129 -14.97 28.04 -17.97
CA LEU A 129 -16.18 27.26 -17.70
C LEU A 129 -16.03 25.78 -18.07
N VAL A 130 -15.71 25.47 -19.32
CA VAL A 130 -15.68 24.07 -19.79
C VAL A 130 -14.57 23.28 -19.15
N LEU A 131 -13.37 23.83 -19.06
CA LEU A 131 -12.21 23.16 -18.45
C LEU A 131 -12.44 22.83 -16.95
N PRO A 132 -12.83 23.78 -16.08
CA PRO A 132 -13.14 23.47 -14.66
C PRO A 132 -14.26 22.45 -14.49
N VAL A 133 -15.31 22.51 -15.32
CA VAL A 133 -16.41 21.54 -15.28
C VAL A 133 -15.89 20.14 -15.62
N LYS A 134 -15.09 19.97 -16.67
CA LYS A 134 -14.49 18.68 -17.02
C LYS A 134 -13.59 18.16 -15.90
N SER A 135 -12.74 19.01 -15.34
CA SER A 135 -11.86 18.68 -14.21
C SER A 135 -12.67 18.25 -12.98
N PHE A 136 -13.77 18.96 -12.65
CA PHE A 136 -14.68 18.64 -11.56
C PHE A 136 -15.39 17.30 -11.79
N VAL A 137 -15.85 17.01 -13.01
CA VAL A 137 -16.47 15.72 -13.35
C VAL A 137 -15.46 14.57 -13.13
N ASN A 138 -14.22 14.72 -13.56
CA ASN A 138 -13.17 13.74 -13.36
C ASN A 138 -12.89 13.48 -11.87
N ASP A 139 -12.82 14.54 -11.05
CA ASP A 139 -12.63 14.40 -9.58
C ASP A 139 -13.83 13.71 -8.93
N THR A 140 -15.04 14.08 -9.32
CA THR A 140 -16.29 13.48 -8.84
C THR A 140 -16.35 11.98 -9.19
N TYR A 141 -15.92 11.58 -10.38
CA TYR A 141 -15.84 10.18 -10.78
C TYR A 141 -14.88 9.39 -9.87
N CYS A 142 -13.69 9.92 -9.59
CA CYS A 142 -12.73 9.30 -8.66
C CYS A 142 -13.32 9.14 -7.26
N ARG A 143 -14.03 10.15 -6.76
CA ARG A 143 -14.72 10.12 -5.46
C ARG A 143 -15.79 9.05 -5.41
N GLN A 144 -16.66 8.99 -6.42
CA GLN A 144 -17.73 7.99 -6.50
C GLN A 144 -17.17 6.57 -6.60
N ASN A 145 -16.13 6.35 -7.41
CA ASN A 145 -15.48 5.05 -7.51
C ASN A 145 -14.88 4.61 -6.17
N SER A 146 -14.20 5.51 -5.47
CA SER A 146 -13.68 5.24 -4.13
C SER A 146 -14.79 4.86 -3.13
N GLN A 147 -15.94 5.53 -3.19
CA GLN A 147 -17.10 5.20 -2.35
C GLN A 147 -17.66 3.82 -2.68
N LYS A 148 -17.84 3.50 -3.98
CA LYS A 148 -18.33 2.20 -4.45
C LYS A 148 -17.42 1.07 -3.97
N VAL A 149 -16.09 1.21 -4.14
CA VAL A 149 -15.12 0.22 -3.67
C VAL A 149 -15.17 0.03 -2.15
N ARG A 150 -15.28 1.13 -1.38
CA ARG A 150 -15.41 1.04 0.08
C ARG A 150 -16.69 0.32 0.51
N SER A 151 -17.83 0.67 -0.09
CA SER A 151 -19.11 0.03 0.21
C SER A 151 -19.07 -1.46 -0.13
N HIS A 152 -18.51 -1.83 -1.28
CA HIS A 152 -18.34 -3.21 -1.70
C HIS A 152 -17.46 -4.00 -0.72
N LEU A 153 -16.29 -3.46 -0.33
CA LEU A 153 -15.40 -4.10 0.64
C LEU A 153 -16.04 -4.19 2.03
N SER A 154 -16.85 -3.20 2.43
CA SER A 154 -17.58 -3.24 3.70
C SER A 154 -18.66 -4.33 3.66
N ALA A 155 -19.43 -4.41 2.59
CA ALA A 155 -20.43 -5.46 2.42
C ALA A 155 -19.79 -6.85 2.50
N LYS A 156 -18.70 -7.08 1.78
CA LYS A 156 -17.94 -8.34 1.81
C LYS A 156 -17.44 -8.69 3.22
N ARG A 157 -16.90 -7.73 3.95
CA ARG A 157 -16.47 -7.96 5.35
C ARG A 157 -17.64 -8.37 6.22
N ASN A 158 -18.79 -7.70 6.10
CA ASN A 158 -19.97 -7.95 6.94
C ASN A 158 -20.60 -9.32 6.73
N ILE A 159 -20.37 -9.97 5.58
CA ILE A 159 -20.80 -11.36 5.33
C ILE A 159 -19.69 -12.39 5.59
N GLY A 160 -18.56 -11.96 6.16
CA GLY A 160 -17.45 -12.83 6.52
C GLY A 160 -16.47 -13.16 5.40
N GLU A 161 -16.58 -12.54 4.21
CA GLU A 161 -15.59 -12.73 3.16
C GLU A 161 -14.23 -12.14 3.53
N TYR A 162 -13.16 -12.88 3.24
CA TYR A 162 -11.80 -12.38 3.42
C TYR A 162 -11.43 -11.38 2.30
N VAL A 163 -11.23 -10.12 2.66
CA VAL A 163 -10.94 -9.04 1.68
C VAL A 163 -9.46 -8.64 1.62
N GLY A 164 -8.58 -9.29 2.38
CA GLY A 164 -7.15 -9.01 2.38
C GLY A 164 -6.47 -9.48 1.07
N ASN A 165 -5.50 -8.70 0.57
CA ASN A 165 -4.70 -9.12 -0.59
C ASN A 165 -3.85 -10.36 -0.26
N TYR A 166 -3.29 -10.41 0.94
CA TYR A 166 -2.42 -11.47 1.42
C TYR A 166 -2.96 -12.07 2.71
N VAL A 167 -2.88 -13.38 2.83
CA VAL A 167 -3.27 -14.09 4.04
C VAL A 167 -2.09 -14.18 5.01
N SER A 168 -2.38 -14.36 6.31
CA SER A 168 -1.37 -14.61 7.34
C SER A 168 -0.59 -15.90 7.04
N TYR A 169 0.67 -15.96 7.44
CA TYR A 169 1.50 -17.16 7.32
C TYR A 169 0.82 -18.34 8.00
N GLY A 170 0.81 -19.50 7.39
CA GLY A 170 0.05 -20.67 7.86
C GLY A 170 -1.28 -20.88 7.14
N TYR A 171 -1.76 -19.87 6.41
CA TYR A 171 -2.96 -19.92 5.60
C TYR A 171 -2.71 -19.49 4.17
N LYS A 172 -3.52 -19.96 3.25
CA LYS A 172 -3.58 -19.53 1.85
C LYS A 172 -5.04 -19.23 1.46
N LYS A 173 -5.23 -18.53 0.36
CA LYS A 173 -6.57 -18.36 -0.22
C LYS A 173 -7.00 -19.65 -0.87
N CYS A 174 -8.28 -20.00 -0.71
CA CYS A 174 -8.85 -21.14 -1.40
C CYS A 174 -8.83 -20.90 -2.92
N ASP A 175 -8.44 -21.91 -3.68
CA ASP A 175 -8.36 -21.79 -5.14
C ASP A 175 -9.73 -21.68 -5.81
N ALA A 176 -10.75 -22.34 -5.23
CA ALA A 176 -12.13 -22.30 -5.70
C ALA A 176 -12.81 -20.94 -5.40
N ASP A 177 -12.53 -20.36 -4.23
CA ASP A 177 -13.09 -19.08 -3.81
C ASP A 177 -12.04 -18.24 -3.06
N LYS A 178 -11.47 -17.25 -3.72
CA LYS A 178 -10.44 -16.38 -3.17
C LYS A 178 -10.92 -15.48 -2.02
N SER A 179 -12.22 -15.48 -1.71
CA SER A 179 -12.79 -14.82 -0.53
C SER A 179 -12.74 -15.69 0.71
N GLN A 180 -12.39 -16.97 0.59
CA GLN A 180 -12.19 -17.92 1.67
C GLN A 180 -10.70 -18.16 1.92
N ILE A 181 -10.37 -18.55 3.15
CA ILE A 181 -9.01 -18.92 3.54
C ILE A 181 -8.99 -20.37 4.01
N GLU A 182 -7.93 -21.08 3.68
CA GLU A 182 -7.70 -22.47 4.05
C GLU A 182 -6.30 -22.65 4.62
N ILE A 183 -6.08 -23.72 5.37
CA ILE A 183 -4.79 -24.05 5.96
C ILE A 183 -3.78 -24.37 4.84
N ASP A 184 -2.60 -23.76 4.92
CA ASP A 184 -1.42 -24.17 4.15
C ASP A 184 -0.64 -25.22 4.93
N PRO A 185 -0.64 -26.51 4.52
CA PRO A 185 -0.08 -27.59 5.34
C PRO A 185 1.40 -27.38 5.69
N VAL A 186 2.17 -26.79 4.80
CA VAL A 186 3.62 -26.56 5.00
C VAL A 186 3.84 -25.46 6.02
N ALA A 187 3.23 -24.29 5.80
CA ALA A 187 3.38 -23.15 6.68
C ALA A 187 2.68 -23.34 8.05
N ALA A 188 1.55 -24.06 8.08
CA ALA A 188 0.80 -24.33 9.30
C ALA A 188 1.59 -25.21 10.30
N LYS A 189 2.38 -26.17 9.79
CA LYS A 189 3.28 -26.95 10.64
C LYS A 189 4.20 -26.05 11.47
N HIS A 190 4.84 -25.10 10.83
CA HIS A 190 5.74 -24.15 11.53
C HIS A 190 4.99 -23.24 12.49
N VAL A 191 3.74 -22.87 12.19
CA VAL A 191 2.91 -22.12 13.13
C VAL A 191 2.61 -22.96 14.37
N ARG A 192 2.25 -24.23 14.24
CA ARG A 192 2.07 -25.15 15.38
C ARG A 192 3.35 -25.27 16.20
N ASP A 193 4.50 -25.46 15.55
CA ASP A 193 5.80 -25.53 16.22
C ASP A 193 6.07 -24.27 17.06
N ILE A 194 5.78 -23.07 16.49
CA ILE A 194 5.94 -21.79 17.19
C ILE A 194 5.09 -21.75 18.48
N PHE A 195 3.81 -22.17 18.41
CA PHE A 195 2.94 -22.19 19.58
C PHE A 195 3.39 -23.22 20.60
N THR A 196 3.77 -24.43 20.18
CA THR A 196 4.28 -25.50 21.06
C THR A 196 5.55 -25.04 21.78
N TRP A 197 6.55 -24.54 21.07
CA TRP A 197 7.79 -24.06 21.69
C TRP A 197 7.56 -22.89 22.65
N LYS A 198 6.55 -22.05 22.35
CA LYS A 198 6.19 -20.98 23.29
C LYS A 198 5.56 -21.53 24.55
N MET A 199 4.72 -22.54 24.48
CA MET A 199 4.12 -23.22 25.64
C MET A 199 5.19 -23.97 26.45
N GLU A 200 6.23 -24.51 25.80
CA GLU A 200 7.41 -25.12 26.42
C GLU A 200 8.33 -24.09 27.13
N GLY A 201 8.02 -22.79 27.02
CA GLY A 201 8.73 -21.72 27.72
C GLY A 201 9.86 -21.06 26.91
N MET A 202 10.00 -21.37 25.61
CA MET A 202 11.03 -20.70 24.80
C MET A 202 10.74 -19.20 24.66
N SER A 203 11.82 -18.40 24.67
CA SER A 203 11.72 -16.98 24.36
C SER A 203 11.43 -16.74 22.88
N ASN A 204 10.78 -15.62 22.57
CA ASN A 204 10.42 -15.29 21.19
C ASN A 204 11.66 -15.17 20.28
N GLN A 205 12.81 -14.77 20.85
CA GLN A 205 14.08 -14.70 20.12
C GLN A 205 14.62 -16.10 19.81
N LEU A 206 14.65 -17.00 20.80
CA LEU A 206 15.11 -18.38 20.60
C LEU A 206 14.26 -19.13 19.56
N ILE A 207 12.93 -18.90 19.55
CA ILE A 207 12.04 -19.47 18.52
C ILE A 207 12.44 -18.95 17.13
N ALA A 208 12.70 -17.64 17.01
CA ALA A 208 13.11 -17.05 15.74
C ALA A 208 14.47 -17.59 15.27
N ASP A 209 15.44 -17.71 16.16
CA ASP A 209 16.77 -18.24 15.86
C ASP A 209 16.69 -19.71 15.43
N LYS A 210 15.92 -20.53 16.14
CA LYS A 210 15.68 -21.93 15.79
C LYS A 210 15.06 -22.09 14.40
N LEU A 211 14.07 -21.26 14.01
CA LEU A 211 13.50 -21.29 12.67
C LEU A 211 14.52 -20.88 11.60
N ASN A 212 15.38 -19.92 11.91
CA ASN A 212 16.45 -19.50 11.00
C ASN A 212 17.52 -20.62 10.85
N GLU A 213 17.88 -21.32 11.92
CA GLU A 213 18.80 -22.46 11.89
C GLU A 213 18.25 -23.65 11.11
N LEU A 214 16.95 -23.91 11.22
CA LEU A 214 16.25 -24.93 10.43
C LEU A 214 16.06 -24.54 8.97
N GLY A 215 16.48 -23.35 8.54
CA GLY A 215 16.33 -22.87 7.18
C GLY A 215 14.89 -22.59 6.75
N VAL A 216 13.97 -22.42 7.71
CA VAL A 216 12.56 -22.13 7.42
C VAL A 216 12.42 -20.73 6.84
N LEU A 217 11.83 -20.62 5.65
CA LEU A 217 11.62 -19.32 5.00
C LEU A 217 10.74 -18.41 5.86
N ALA A 218 11.18 -17.18 6.07
CA ALA A 218 10.39 -16.16 6.73
C ALA A 218 9.12 -15.82 5.90
N PRO A 219 8.02 -15.31 6.52
CA PRO A 219 6.73 -15.15 5.85
C PRO A 219 6.76 -14.39 4.52
N ALA A 220 7.65 -13.39 4.38
CA ALA A 220 7.79 -12.62 3.15
C ALA A 220 8.41 -13.45 2.02
N ASP A 221 9.49 -14.18 2.33
CA ASP A 221 10.19 -15.01 1.34
C ASP A 221 9.38 -16.27 0.99
N TYR A 222 8.66 -16.84 1.95
CA TYR A 222 7.73 -17.93 1.71
C TYR A 222 6.64 -17.54 0.70
N LYS A 223 6.04 -16.35 0.86
CA LYS A 223 5.05 -15.84 -0.09
C LYS A 223 5.61 -15.66 -1.50
N ARG A 224 6.85 -15.22 -1.63
CA ARG A 224 7.51 -15.10 -2.94
C ARG A 224 7.80 -16.47 -3.56
N ALA A 225 8.29 -17.41 -2.75
CA ALA A 225 8.58 -18.77 -3.18
C ALA A 225 7.32 -19.50 -3.67
N THR A 226 6.15 -19.19 -3.10
CA THR A 226 4.84 -19.73 -3.53
C THR A 226 4.22 -18.99 -4.71
N GLY A 227 4.97 -18.10 -5.39
CA GLY A 227 4.51 -17.41 -6.61
C GLY A 227 3.59 -16.20 -6.34
N VAL A 228 3.39 -15.80 -5.08
CA VAL A 228 2.62 -14.62 -4.74
C VAL A 228 3.46 -13.37 -5.02
N ASN A 229 2.95 -12.45 -5.85
CA ASN A 229 3.61 -11.15 -6.12
C ASN A 229 3.55 -10.25 -4.85
N PHE A 230 4.39 -10.61 -3.87
CA PHE A 230 4.47 -9.90 -2.60
C PHE A 230 5.52 -8.80 -2.66
N LYS A 231 5.06 -7.55 -2.67
CA LYS A 231 5.92 -6.35 -2.57
C LYS A 231 5.71 -5.71 -1.19
N SER A 232 6.79 -5.49 -0.46
CA SER A 232 6.77 -4.77 0.83
C SER A 232 7.72 -3.58 0.77
N SER A 233 7.22 -2.40 1.13
CA SER A 233 8.03 -1.17 1.25
C SER A 233 8.97 -1.19 2.47
N PHE A 234 8.77 -2.11 3.40
CA PHE A 234 9.58 -2.25 4.62
C PHE A 234 10.75 -3.21 4.49
N GLN A 235 10.94 -3.83 3.32
CA GLN A 235 12.01 -4.78 3.15
C GLN A 235 13.29 -4.06 2.71
N THR A 236 14.27 -4.05 3.61
CA THR A 236 15.60 -3.44 3.39
C THR A 236 16.65 -4.44 2.91
N HIS A 237 16.39 -5.75 3.00
CA HIS A 237 17.31 -6.82 2.64
C HIS A 237 16.73 -7.72 1.56
N LEU A 238 17.60 -8.33 0.74
CA LEU A 238 17.25 -9.29 -0.31
C LEU A 238 16.52 -10.52 0.24
N THR A 239 16.95 -10.99 1.42
CA THR A 239 16.36 -12.13 2.14
C THR A 239 15.82 -11.70 3.48
N SER A 240 14.65 -12.20 3.85
CA SER A 240 14.03 -11.96 5.15
C SER A 240 14.43 -13.04 6.14
N ARG A 241 14.63 -12.66 7.41
CA ARG A 241 14.89 -13.61 8.50
C ARG A 241 13.76 -13.56 9.51
N TRP A 242 13.55 -14.66 10.22
CA TRP A 242 12.67 -14.67 11.38
C TRP A 242 13.22 -13.75 12.46
N SER A 243 12.35 -13.03 13.14
CA SER A 243 12.67 -12.12 14.24
C SER A 243 11.68 -12.30 15.36
N ALA A 244 12.08 -11.94 16.60
CA ALA A 244 11.17 -11.97 17.75
C ALA A 244 9.87 -11.21 17.51
N VAL A 245 9.92 -10.11 16.76
CA VAL A 245 8.73 -9.31 16.40
C VAL A 245 7.80 -10.09 15.49
N ALA A 246 8.33 -10.85 14.52
CA ALA A 246 7.52 -11.69 13.64
C ALA A 246 6.83 -12.81 14.44
N ILE A 247 7.54 -13.43 15.36
CA ILE A 247 6.99 -14.46 16.28
C ILE A 247 5.87 -13.87 17.14
N ILE A 248 6.08 -12.72 17.79
CA ILE A 248 5.04 -12.05 18.59
C ILE A 248 3.80 -11.72 17.77
N ARG A 249 3.97 -11.27 16.51
CA ARG A 249 2.83 -10.99 15.61
C ARG A 249 2.02 -12.25 15.30
N ILE A 250 2.68 -13.39 15.12
CA ILE A 250 2.01 -14.68 14.94
C ILE A 250 1.28 -15.05 16.22
N LEU A 251 1.97 -15.13 17.35
CA LEU A 251 1.39 -15.54 18.62
C LEU A 251 0.20 -14.70 19.10
N LYS A 252 0.16 -13.39 18.73
CA LYS A 252 -0.93 -12.47 19.10
C LYS A 252 -2.08 -12.41 18.09
N ASN A 253 -1.98 -13.11 16.98
CA ASN A 253 -3.02 -13.00 15.93
C ASN A 253 -4.12 -14.05 16.14
N PRO A 254 -5.38 -13.64 16.42
CA PRO A 254 -6.47 -14.58 16.68
C PRO A 254 -6.92 -15.39 15.46
N ILE A 255 -6.41 -15.08 14.27
CA ILE A 255 -6.68 -15.86 13.05
C ILE A 255 -6.28 -17.34 13.24
N TYR A 256 -5.28 -17.62 14.07
CA TYR A 256 -4.75 -18.97 14.26
C TYR A 256 -5.67 -19.92 15.03
N TYR A 257 -6.65 -19.39 15.77
CA TYR A 257 -7.71 -20.22 16.39
C TYR A 257 -9.09 -20.02 15.73
N GLY A 258 -9.09 -19.58 14.46
CA GLY A 258 -10.30 -19.52 13.65
C GLY A 258 -11.08 -18.21 13.70
N VAL A 259 -10.53 -17.13 14.28
CA VAL A 259 -11.21 -15.83 14.37
C VAL A 259 -10.72 -14.89 13.28
N LEU A 260 -11.63 -14.45 12.43
CA LEU A 260 -11.35 -13.45 11.41
C LEU A 260 -11.65 -12.06 11.95
N GLN A 261 -10.65 -11.18 11.93
CA GLN A 261 -10.77 -9.77 12.32
C GLN A 261 -10.36 -8.86 11.16
N GLN A 262 -11.31 -8.07 10.66
CA GLN A 262 -11.12 -7.17 9.52
C GLN A 262 -11.57 -5.74 9.85
N GLY A 263 -11.29 -4.78 8.95
CA GLY A 263 -11.72 -3.40 9.15
C GLY A 263 -10.94 -2.64 10.22
N LYS A 264 -9.72 -3.07 10.58
CA LYS A 264 -8.89 -2.47 11.64
C LYS A 264 -8.40 -1.06 11.34
N SER A 265 -8.43 -0.66 10.07
CA SER A 265 -8.02 0.68 9.63
C SER A 265 -8.79 1.13 8.40
N GLN A 266 -8.90 2.43 8.22
CA GLN A 266 -9.57 3.07 7.10
C GLN A 266 -8.75 4.25 6.59
N ARG A 267 -8.72 4.47 5.27
CA ARG A 267 -8.19 5.71 4.70
C ARG A 267 -9.15 6.86 4.97
N ILE A 268 -8.63 8.02 5.34
CA ILE A 268 -9.44 9.22 5.64
C ILE A 268 -10.31 9.58 4.44
N ASN A 269 -9.71 9.71 3.26
CA ASN A 269 -10.41 9.94 1.99
C ASN A 269 -9.60 9.38 0.81
N TYR A 270 -10.11 9.53 -0.41
CA TYR A 270 -9.46 9.00 -1.62
C TYR A 270 -8.22 9.81 -2.04
N LYS A 271 -8.11 11.09 -1.64
CA LYS A 271 -6.97 11.97 -1.95
C LYS A 271 -5.79 11.74 -1.00
N VAL A 272 -6.06 11.44 0.27
CA VAL A 272 -5.06 11.30 1.33
C VAL A 272 -4.71 9.83 1.55
N LYS A 273 -3.44 9.47 1.35
CA LYS A 273 -2.96 8.08 1.53
C LYS A 273 -2.82 7.65 3.00
N VAL A 274 -3.07 8.56 3.95
CA VAL A 274 -2.97 8.27 5.39
C VAL A 274 -4.07 7.32 5.83
N GLN A 275 -3.70 6.27 6.53
CA GLN A 275 -4.62 5.33 7.17
C GLN A 275 -4.81 5.74 8.64
N ARG A 276 -6.06 5.71 9.08
CA ARG A 276 -6.44 5.87 10.48
C ARG A 276 -6.83 4.50 11.05
N ALA A 277 -6.26 4.15 12.20
CA ALA A 277 -6.73 2.98 12.95
C ALA A 277 -8.16 3.23 13.47
N LEU A 278 -8.98 2.21 13.39
CA LEU A 278 -10.34 2.23 13.94
C LEU A 278 -10.34 1.63 15.36
N PRO A 279 -11.21 2.10 16.24
CA PRO A 279 -11.43 1.48 17.55
C PRO A 279 -11.94 0.04 17.37
N LYS A 280 -11.73 -0.81 18.39
CA LYS A 280 -12.03 -2.26 18.28
C LYS A 280 -13.53 -2.53 18.06
N GLU A 281 -14.37 -1.66 18.55
CA GLU A 281 -15.84 -1.70 18.44
C GLU A 281 -16.32 -1.59 16.98
N GLU A 282 -15.51 -0.95 16.13
CA GLU A 282 -15.79 -0.80 14.70
C GLU A 282 -15.21 -1.94 13.84
N TRP A 283 -14.45 -2.87 14.44
CA TRP A 283 -13.90 -4.00 13.71
C TRP A 283 -14.97 -5.02 13.39
N VAL A 284 -14.86 -5.62 12.21
CA VAL A 284 -15.70 -6.75 11.84
C VAL A 284 -15.01 -8.03 12.31
N ILE A 285 -15.65 -8.74 13.23
CA ILE A 285 -15.11 -9.94 13.88
C ILE A 285 -16.07 -11.10 13.62
N PHE A 286 -15.52 -12.20 13.10
CA PHE A 286 -16.22 -13.49 12.99
C PHE A 286 -15.48 -14.54 13.79
N GLU A 287 -16.16 -15.13 14.76
CA GLU A 287 -15.68 -16.30 15.50
C GLU A 287 -15.96 -17.56 14.68
N ASN A 288 -15.10 -18.58 14.80
CA ASN A 288 -15.22 -19.86 14.09
C ASN A 288 -15.40 -19.71 12.56
N HIS A 289 -14.74 -18.71 11.97
CA HIS A 289 -14.84 -18.40 10.55
C HIS A 289 -14.17 -19.45 9.65
N HIS A 290 -13.08 -20.02 10.09
CA HIS A 290 -12.26 -20.99 9.37
C HIS A 290 -11.63 -21.97 10.35
N GLU A 291 -11.07 -23.06 9.84
CA GLU A 291 -10.34 -24.02 10.64
C GLU A 291 -9.12 -23.38 11.31
N GLY A 292 -9.02 -23.49 12.65
CA GLY A 292 -7.88 -23.01 13.43
C GLY A 292 -6.67 -23.94 13.29
N ILE A 293 -5.46 -23.38 13.22
CA ILE A 293 -4.21 -24.15 13.29
C ILE A 293 -3.96 -24.60 14.72
N VAL A 294 -4.40 -23.83 15.71
CA VAL A 294 -4.29 -24.11 17.14
C VAL A 294 -5.67 -24.01 17.79
N THR A 295 -5.84 -24.61 18.96
CA THR A 295 -7.08 -24.49 19.72
C THR A 295 -7.16 -23.13 20.43
N LYS A 296 -8.36 -22.76 20.86
CA LYS A 296 -8.58 -21.55 21.65
C LYS A 296 -7.83 -21.58 22.97
N GLU A 297 -7.80 -22.74 23.64
CA GLU A 297 -7.11 -22.95 24.91
C GLU A 297 -5.58 -22.76 24.76
N GLU A 298 -4.98 -23.32 23.71
CA GLU A 298 -3.56 -23.13 23.39
C GLU A 298 -3.25 -21.67 23.16
N TYR A 299 -4.09 -20.98 22.37
CA TYR A 299 -3.93 -19.55 22.11
C TYR A 299 -4.01 -18.73 23.41
N GLU A 300 -5.03 -18.94 24.25
CA GLU A 300 -5.20 -18.23 25.53
C GLU A 300 -4.03 -18.49 26.48
N THR A 301 -3.55 -19.72 26.55
CA THR A 301 -2.35 -20.09 27.34
C THR A 301 -1.14 -19.29 26.89
N VAL A 302 -0.93 -19.18 25.58
CA VAL A 302 0.16 -18.37 25.03
C VAL A 302 -0.02 -16.89 25.33
N GLN A 303 -1.27 -16.33 25.28
CA GLN A 303 -1.50 -14.93 25.68
C GLN A 303 -1.13 -14.69 27.15
N MET A 304 -1.48 -15.61 28.05
CA MET A 304 -1.07 -15.52 29.47
C MET A 304 0.45 -15.54 29.63
N LEU A 305 1.16 -16.39 28.86
CA LEU A 305 2.61 -16.42 28.87
C LEU A 305 3.25 -15.14 28.32
N LEU A 306 2.62 -14.53 27.29
CA LEU A 306 3.10 -13.26 26.72
C LEU A 306 2.82 -12.05 27.62
N ALA A 307 1.81 -12.12 28.47
CA ALA A 307 1.48 -11.06 29.44
C ALA A 307 2.45 -11.06 30.64
N LYS A 308 3.05 -12.22 30.96
CA LYS A 308 4.08 -12.31 32.00
C LYS A 308 5.34 -11.61 31.53
N ASP A 309 5.88 -10.70 32.34
CA ASP A 309 7.11 -10.00 32.03
C ASP A 309 8.31 -10.95 32.17
N THR A 310 8.69 -11.56 31.06
CA THR A 310 9.85 -12.48 30.98
C THR A 310 11.10 -11.77 30.47
N ARG A 311 11.28 -10.47 30.76
CA ARG A 311 12.48 -9.75 30.39
C ARG A 311 13.68 -10.37 31.06
N ILE A 312 14.61 -10.88 30.25
CA ILE A 312 15.93 -11.36 30.70
C ILE A 312 16.79 -10.14 30.98
N ALA A 313 17.45 -10.10 32.15
CA ALA A 313 18.41 -9.03 32.43
C ALA A 313 19.52 -8.97 31.35
N PRO A 314 19.94 -7.78 30.91
CA PRO A 314 21.02 -7.67 29.92
C PRO A 314 22.26 -8.39 30.40
N GLY A 315 22.74 -9.35 29.61
CA GLY A 315 23.98 -10.09 29.88
C GLY A 315 23.84 -11.56 30.27
N GLU A 316 22.65 -12.05 30.62
CA GLU A 316 22.46 -13.46 30.98
C GLU A 316 21.29 -14.09 30.23
N ASN A 317 21.55 -15.14 29.45
CA ASN A 317 20.49 -15.93 28.75
C ASN A 317 19.82 -16.93 29.71
N ARG A 318 19.62 -16.61 30.98
CA ARG A 318 18.98 -17.49 31.96
C ARG A 318 17.58 -17.00 32.33
N LEU A 319 16.59 -17.86 32.13
CA LEU A 319 15.26 -17.71 32.72
C LEU A 319 15.36 -18.12 34.20
N TYR A 320 15.15 -17.19 35.11
CA TYR A 320 15.00 -17.52 36.51
C TYR A 320 13.68 -18.26 36.76
N LEU A 321 13.72 -19.29 37.64
CA LEU A 321 12.63 -20.23 37.89
C LEU A 321 11.27 -19.53 38.21
N PHE A 322 11.33 -18.36 38.82
CA PHE A 322 10.16 -17.56 39.21
C PHE A 322 10.09 -16.20 38.47
N GLY A 323 10.84 -16.02 37.38
CA GLY A 323 10.82 -14.79 36.59
C GLY A 323 9.41 -14.47 36.08
N GLY A 324 8.87 -13.31 36.42
CA GLY A 324 7.52 -12.89 36.07
C GLY A 324 6.37 -13.57 36.86
N LEU A 325 6.68 -14.45 37.81
CA LEU A 325 5.68 -15.14 38.64
C LEU A 325 5.53 -14.53 40.04
N LEU A 326 6.50 -13.71 40.47
CA LEU A 326 6.46 -13.10 41.80
C LEU A 326 5.76 -11.74 41.75
N SER A 327 4.76 -11.58 42.57
CA SER A 327 4.07 -10.32 42.83
C SER A 327 4.11 -9.97 44.32
N CYS A 328 4.03 -8.67 44.63
CA CYS A 328 3.90 -8.23 46.02
C CYS A 328 2.52 -8.61 46.55
N GLY A 329 2.45 -9.26 47.73
CA GLY A 329 1.19 -9.61 48.35
C GLY A 329 0.30 -8.44 48.73
N ASP A 330 0.91 -7.28 49.00
CA ASP A 330 0.17 -6.08 49.44
C ASP A 330 -0.32 -5.19 48.28
N CYS A 331 0.51 -5.01 47.25
CA CYS A 331 0.19 -4.06 46.16
C CYS A 331 0.05 -4.71 44.78
N GLY A 332 0.23 -6.03 44.66
CA GLY A 332 0.13 -6.75 43.40
C GLY A 332 1.21 -6.44 42.37
N SER A 333 2.18 -5.55 42.67
CA SER A 333 3.24 -5.19 41.72
C SER A 333 4.18 -6.34 41.42
N SER A 334 4.55 -6.51 40.17
CA SER A 334 5.52 -7.51 39.71
C SER A 334 6.90 -7.30 40.37
N LYS A 335 7.51 -8.37 40.85
CA LYS A 335 8.86 -8.33 41.44
C LYS A 335 9.89 -8.77 40.40
N VAL A 336 11.01 -8.06 40.35
CA VAL A 336 12.14 -8.33 39.45
C VAL A 336 13.34 -8.83 40.27
N PHE A 337 14.02 -9.88 39.81
CA PHE A 337 15.25 -10.29 40.41
C PHE A 337 16.35 -9.25 40.17
N LYS A 338 17.02 -8.81 41.22
CA LYS A 338 18.18 -7.95 41.14
C LYS A 338 19.37 -8.72 41.68
N ILE A 339 20.36 -8.99 40.82
CA ILE A 339 21.66 -9.53 41.29
C ILE A 339 22.39 -8.36 41.92
N VAL A 340 22.59 -8.43 43.22
CA VAL A 340 23.49 -7.51 43.93
C VAL A 340 24.87 -8.19 43.94
N ALA A 341 25.84 -7.63 43.24
CA ALA A 341 27.23 -8.07 43.34
C ALA A 341 27.64 -7.97 44.81
N GLY A 342 27.87 -9.10 45.45
CA GLY A 342 28.42 -9.14 46.80
C GLY A 342 29.81 -8.53 46.81
N ARG A 343 30.06 -7.69 47.83
CA ARG A 343 31.41 -7.23 48.18
C ARG A 343 32.23 -8.40 48.74
#